data_8523c12cdec223980387ef73cb1d6b1d
#
_entry.id   8523c12cdec223980387ef73cb1d6b1d
#
_cell.length_a   1.000
_cell.length_b   1.000
_cell.length_c   1.000
_cell.angle_alpha   90.00
_cell.angle_beta   90.00
_cell.angle_gamma   90.00
#
_symmetry.space_group_name_H-M   'P 1'
#
loop_
_entity.id
_entity.type
_entity.pdbx_description
1 polymer ?
#
loop_
_entity_poly.entity_id
_entity_poly.type
_entity_poly.pdbx_seq_one_letter_code
_entity_poly.pdbx_strand_id
1 'polypeptide(L)'
;HGDKGAQLADVILPGAAYTEKEGSYTNLEGRVQYSQRATFPPGDAKEDWTILRALSEKLGKKLDFDNLLQLREIMFSSKTMLKFDENIYSSEPKIITKSDFKSSKLNYENKNFFMTCPISRCSSTMAECSQVNG
;
A
#
# COMPACT_ATOMS: atom_id res chain seq x y z
N HIS A 1 -2.59 -9.50 9.41
CA HIS A 1 -3.73 -10.43 9.36
C HIS A 1 -3.32 -11.89 9.19
N GLY A 2 -2.13 -12.30 9.68
CA GLY A 2 -1.72 -13.70 9.73
C GLY A 2 -1.44 -14.35 8.39
N ASP A 3 -1.02 -13.60 7.40
CA ASP A 3 -0.62 -14.11 6.10
C ASP A 3 0.78 -14.78 6.16
N LYS A 4 1.21 -15.35 5.04
CA LYS A 4 2.52 -16.03 4.94
C LYS A 4 3.71 -15.12 5.32
N GLY A 5 3.61 -13.83 5.04
CA GLY A 5 4.66 -12.86 5.40
C GLY A 5 4.80 -12.72 6.92
N ALA A 6 3.70 -12.66 7.65
CA ALA A 6 3.71 -12.61 9.11
C ALA A 6 4.31 -13.88 9.74
N GLN A 7 4.06 -15.06 9.13
CA GLN A 7 4.61 -16.33 9.62
C GLN A 7 6.13 -16.46 9.42
N LEU A 8 6.69 -15.73 8.45
CA LEU A 8 8.11 -15.76 8.13
C LEU A 8 8.91 -14.63 8.78
N ALA A 9 8.23 -13.67 9.41
CA ALA A 9 8.86 -12.50 9.98
C ALA A 9 9.45 -12.79 11.37
N ASP A 10 10.69 -12.33 11.60
CA ASP A 10 11.31 -12.36 12.94
C ASP A 10 10.72 -11.27 13.84
N VAL A 11 10.28 -10.15 13.25
CA VAL A 11 9.65 -9.02 13.95
C VAL A 11 8.47 -8.51 13.16
N ILE A 12 7.35 -8.30 13.84
CA ILE A 12 6.14 -7.70 13.27
C ILE A 12 5.86 -6.38 13.99
N LEU A 13 5.81 -5.29 13.22
CA LEU A 13 5.40 -3.98 13.70
C LEU A 13 3.96 -3.73 13.27
N PRO A 14 3.01 -3.53 14.20
CA PRO A 14 1.60 -3.40 13.87
C PRO A 14 1.32 -2.07 13.17
N GLY A 15 1.06 -2.12 11.87
CA GLY A 15 0.67 -0.98 11.06
C GLY A 15 -0.84 -0.80 10.97
N ALA A 16 -1.30 0.46 10.87
CA ALA A 16 -2.70 0.79 10.68
C ALA A 16 -3.19 0.40 9.27
N ALA A 17 -4.43 -0.06 9.15
CA ALA A 17 -5.07 -0.29 7.87
C ALA A 17 -5.36 1.03 7.12
N TYR A 18 -5.69 0.96 5.83
CA TYR A 18 -5.90 2.16 5.01
C TYR A 18 -7.07 3.04 5.49
N THR A 19 -8.06 2.49 6.18
CA THR A 19 -9.18 3.22 6.79
C THR A 19 -8.83 3.84 8.15
N GLU A 20 -7.73 3.42 8.75
CA GLU A 20 -7.29 3.77 10.10
C GLU A 20 -6.15 4.81 10.10
N LYS A 21 -5.75 5.27 8.93
CA LYS A 21 -4.67 6.25 8.74
C LYS A 21 -5.00 7.25 7.64
N GLU A 22 -4.33 8.38 7.67
CA GLU A 22 -4.28 9.28 6.51
C GLU A 22 -3.27 8.76 5.50
N GLY A 23 -3.61 8.85 4.20
CA GLY A 23 -2.74 8.38 3.15
C GLY A 23 -2.84 9.18 1.86
N SER A 24 -1.80 9.07 1.06
CA SER A 24 -1.78 9.56 -0.32
C SER A 24 -1.72 8.37 -1.25
N TYR A 25 -2.62 8.31 -2.22
CA TYR A 25 -2.76 7.18 -3.13
C TYR A 25 -2.69 7.69 -4.56
N THR A 26 -1.86 7.04 -5.37
CA THR A 26 -1.75 7.35 -6.80
C THR A 26 -2.43 6.24 -7.59
N ASN A 27 -3.40 6.60 -8.43
CA ASN A 27 -4.07 5.65 -9.30
C ASN A 27 -3.22 5.32 -10.55
N LEU A 28 -3.72 4.44 -11.39
CA LEU A 28 -3.02 4.01 -12.61
C LEU A 28 -2.78 5.14 -13.61
N GLU A 29 -3.61 6.17 -13.59
CA GLU A 29 -3.48 7.38 -14.44
C GLU A 29 -2.47 8.39 -13.88
N GLY A 30 -1.87 8.13 -12.72
CA GLY A 30 -0.95 9.04 -12.05
C GLY A 30 -1.63 10.10 -11.19
N ARG A 31 -2.95 10.04 -11.02
CA ARG A 31 -3.70 10.97 -10.18
C ARG A 31 -3.47 10.66 -8.71
N VAL A 32 -3.02 11.66 -7.97
CA VAL A 32 -2.79 11.56 -6.52
C VAL A 32 -4.04 12.04 -5.77
N GLN A 33 -4.53 11.20 -4.88
CA GLN A 33 -5.69 11.48 -4.03
C GLN A 33 -5.32 11.27 -2.56
N TYR A 34 -5.97 12.04 -1.69
CA TYR A 34 -5.80 11.91 -0.24
C TYR A 34 -6.98 11.14 0.36
N SER A 35 -6.68 10.25 1.28
CA SER A 35 -7.69 9.69 2.18
C SER A 35 -7.54 10.28 3.58
N GLN A 36 -8.66 10.52 4.21
CA GLN A 36 -8.71 10.85 5.63
C GLN A 36 -8.95 9.58 6.44
N ARG A 37 -8.48 9.59 7.68
CA ARG A 37 -8.74 8.51 8.61
C ARG A 37 -10.22 8.44 8.95
N ALA A 38 -10.83 7.28 8.75
CA ALA A 38 -12.24 7.02 9.04
C ALA A 38 -12.46 6.48 10.47
N THR A 39 -11.48 5.73 10.99
CA THR A 39 -11.53 5.14 12.34
C THR A 39 -10.14 5.10 12.97
N PHE A 40 -10.08 4.86 14.26
CA PHE A 40 -8.80 4.68 14.94
C PHE A 40 -8.26 3.26 14.76
N PRO A 41 -6.93 3.08 14.64
CA PRO A 41 -6.34 1.75 14.59
C PRO A 41 -6.57 0.99 15.90
N PRO A 42 -6.79 -0.33 15.86
CA PRO A 42 -7.02 -1.14 17.03
C PRO A 42 -5.71 -1.43 17.80
N GLY A 43 -5.81 -1.57 19.10
CA GLY A 43 -4.70 -1.97 19.97
C GLY A 43 -3.47 -1.08 19.82
N ASP A 44 -2.32 -1.70 19.60
CA ASP A 44 -1.03 -0.99 19.45
C ASP A 44 -0.69 -0.60 18.00
N ALA A 45 -1.60 -0.79 17.06
CA ALA A 45 -1.39 -0.42 15.67
C ALA A 45 -1.18 1.09 15.51
N LYS A 46 -0.19 1.47 14.70
CA LYS A 46 0.22 2.85 14.46
C LYS A 46 0.28 3.15 12.96
N GLU A 47 0.22 4.42 12.62
CA GLU A 47 0.49 4.85 11.24
C GLU A 47 1.92 4.51 10.84
N ASP A 48 2.12 4.00 9.63
CA ASP A 48 3.41 3.48 9.16
C ASP A 48 4.56 4.49 9.31
N TRP A 49 4.29 5.77 9.02
CA TRP A 49 5.30 6.81 9.13
C TRP A 49 5.79 7.03 10.58
N THR A 50 4.91 6.86 11.58
CA THR A 50 5.28 6.99 13.00
C THR A 50 6.16 5.82 13.44
N ILE A 51 5.86 4.61 12.94
CA ILE A 51 6.68 3.41 13.19
C ILE A 51 8.07 3.61 12.60
N LEU A 52 8.16 4.01 11.33
CA LEU A 52 9.43 4.23 10.65
C LEU A 52 10.24 5.36 11.29
N ARG A 53 9.58 6.44 11.70
CA ARG A 53 10.22 7.54 12.40
C ARG A 53 10.83 7.10 13.74
N ALA A 54 10.08 6.36 14.55
CA ALA A 54 10.56 5.82 15.83
C ALA A 54 11.70 4.81 15.63
N LEU A 55 11.58 3.91 14.65
CA LEU A 55 12.62 2.94 14.32
C LEU A 55 13.91 3.64 13.88
N SER A 56 13.83 4.67 13.06
CA SER A 56 14.97 5.43 12.56
C SER A 56 15.80 6.05 13.70
N GLU A 57 15.13 6.53 14.74
CA GLU A 57 15.78 7.07 15.93
C GLU A 57 16.52 5.96 16.71
N LYS A 58 15.91 4.80 16.88
CA LYS A 58 16.53 3.64 17.53
C LYS A 58 17.75 3.12 16.76
N LEU A 59 17.76 3.25 15.45
CA LEU A 59 18.89 2.88 14.58
C LEU A 59 19.98 3.96 14.48
N GLY A 60 19.84 5.08 15.19
CA GLY A 60 20.82 6.18 15.21
C GLY A 60 20.81 7.07 13.96
N LYS A 61 19.82 6.95 13.09
CA LYS A 61 19.65 7.76 11.89
C LYS A 61 18.23 8.34 11.85
N LYS A 62 18.00 9.33 12.71
CA LYS A 62 16.69 10.00 12.81
C LYS A 62 16.27 10.59 11.46
N LEU A 63 15.05 10.28 11.02
CA LEU A 63 14.39 10.93 9.87
C LEU A 63 13.96 12.36 10.24
N ASP A 64 14.11 13.30 9.31
CA ASP A 64 13.94 14.74 9.53
C ASP A 64 12.48 15.21 9.50
N PHE A 65 11.56 14.43 10.08
CA PHE A 65 10.17 14.82 10.25
C PHE A 65 9.62 14.28 11.57
N ASP A 66 8.80 15.06 12.23
CA ASP A 66 8.14 14.70 13.48
C ASP A 66 6.60 14.73 13.37
N ASN A 67 6.06 15.11 12.20
CA ASN A 67 4.64 15.08 11.90
C ASN A 67 4.37 14.84 10.42
N LEU A 68 3.10 14.54 10.07
CA LEU A 68 2.68 14.20 8.71
C LEU A 68 2.85 15.36 7.71
N LEU A 69 2.73 16.62 8.16
CA LEU A 69 2.93 17.77 7.30
C LEU A 69 4.39 17.89 6.86
N GLN A 70 5.33 17.77 7.78
CA GLN A 70 6.76 17.76 7.47
C GLN A 70 7.14 16.61 6.54
N LEU A 71 6.59 15.41 6.78
CA LEU A 71 6.79 14.28 5.87
C LEU A 71 6.30 14.61 4.46
N ARG A 72 5.11 15.18 4.33
CA ARG A 72 4.55 15.60 3.03
C ARG A 72 5.39 16.66 2.36
N GLU A 73 5.90 17.65 3.07
CA GLU A 73 6.80 18.68 2.54
C GLU A 73 8.08 18.05 1.95
N ILE A 74 8.69 17.10 2.66
CA ILE A 74 9.86 16.36 2.16
C ILE A 74 9.50 15.55 0.93
N MET A 75 8.37 14.86 0.94
CA MET A 75 7.89 14.10 -0.20
C MET A 75 7.71 14.98 -1.45
N PHE A 76 7.14 16.18 -1.30
CA PHE A 76 6.90 17.11 -2.41
C PHE A 76 8.15 17.83 -2.90
N SER A 77 9.11 18.07 -2.04
CA SER A 77 10.40 18.65 -2.41
C SER A 77 11.28 17.67 -3.21
N SER A 78 11.01 16.39 -3.10
CA SER A 78 11.71 15.33 -3.82
C SER A 78 11.33 15.36 -5.30
N LYS A 79 12.32 15.45 -6.20
CA LYS A 79 12.11 15.47 -7.66
C LYS A 79 11.48 14.18 -8.22
N THR A 80 11.44 13.12 -7.42
CA THR A 80 10.89 11.81 -7.76
C THR A 80 9.39 11.72 -7.52
N MET A 81 8.81 12.64 -6.75
CA MET A 81 7.37 12.62 -6.48
C MET A 81 6.64 13.47 -7.52
N LEU A 82 5.60 12.87 -8.09
CA LEU A 82 4.63 13.58 -8.92
C LEU A 82 4.07 14.76 -8.10
N LYS A 83 4.17 15.98 -8.64
CA LYS A 83 3.54 17.13 -8.03
C LYS A 83 2.04 16.81 -7.90
N PHE A 84 1.49 17.09 -6.73
CA PHE A 84 0.04 17.05 -6.55
C PHE A 84 -0.57 18.19 -7.39
N ASP A 85 -0.86 17.88 -8.62
CA ASP A 85 -1.62 18.73 -9.49
C ASP A 85 -2.95 18.02 -9.73
N GLU A 86 -4.05 18.74 -9.66
CA GLU A 86 -5.39 18.23 -9.99
C GLU A 86 -5.48 17.82 -11.47
N ASN A 87 -4.47 18.14 -12.25
CA ASN A 87 -4.39 17.77 -13.65
C ASN A 87 -3.95 16.32 -13.80
N ILE A 88 -4.69 15.57 -14.59
CA ILE A 88 -4.32 14.23 -15.02
C ILE A 88 -3.03 14.33 -15.82
N TYR A 89 -1.94 13.79 -15.29
CA TYR A 89 -0.70 13.65 -16.08
C TYR A 89 -0.92 12.54 -17.10
N SER A 90 -1.35 12.91 -18.28
CA SER A 90 -1.19 12.10 -19.46
C SER A 90 0.30 12.10 -19.82
N SER A 91 1.06 11.11 -19.38
CA SER A 91 2.31 10.82 -20.05
C SER A 91 1.93 10.42 -21.48
N GLU A 92 2.52 11.09 -22.48
CA GLU A 92 2.35 10.62 -23.85
C GLU A 92 2.66 9.12 -23.91
N PRO A 93 1.76 8.32 -24.52
CA PRO A 93 1.99 6.89 -24.59
C PRO A 93 3.32 6.67 -25.32
N LYS A 94 4.32 6.13 -24.63
CA LYS A 94 5.54 5.67 -25.27
C LYS A 94 5.10 4.63 -26.29
N ILE A 95 5.26 4.95 -27.57
CA ILE A 95 5.05 3.99 -28.64
C ILE A 95 6.03 2.85 -28.37
N ILE A 96 5.51 1.73 -27.87
CA ILE A 96 6.28 0.50 -27.74
C ILE A 96 6.56 0.05 -29.16
N THR A 97 7.73 0.38 -29.67
CA THR A 97 8.22 -0.21 -30.93
C THR A 97 8.22 -1.72 -30.75
N LYS A 98 7.62 -2.42 -31.71
CA LYS A 98 7.41 -3.87 -31.73
C LYS A 98 8.54 -4.60 -30.99
N SER A 99 8.29 -5.00 -29.75
CA SER A 99 9.05 -6.06 -29.10
C SER A 99 8.44 -7.37 -29.58
N ASP A 100 9.26 -8.37 -29.85
CA ASP A 100 8.82 -9.70 -30.19
C ASP A 100 7.98 -10.26 -29.04
N PHE A 101 6.67 -10.12 -29.14
CA PHE A 101 5.74 -10.74 -28.22
C PHE A 101 5.81 -12.25 -28.43
N LYS A 102 6.57 -12.93 -27.56
CA LYS A 102 6.48 -14.38 -27.48
C LYS A 102 5.09 -14.69 -26.95
N SER A 103 4.27 -15.35 -27.77
CA SER A 103 2.97 -15.83 -27.30
C SER A 103 3.23 -16.90 -26.23
N SER A 104 3.03 -16.56 -24.98
CA SER A 104 2.98 -17.51 -23.89
C SER A 104 1.51 -17.79 -23.54
N LYS A 105 1.18 -19.05 -23.29
CA LYS A 105 -0.13 -19.37 -22.74
C LYS A 105 -0.26 -18.71 -21.37
N LEU A 106 -1.25 -17.85 -21.20
CA LEU A 106 -1.64 -17.32 -19.90
C LEU A 106 -2.26 -18.48 -19.09
N ASN A 107 -1.46 -19.08 -18.22
CA ASN A 107 -1.98 -20.00 -17.23
C ASN A 107 -2.57 -19.19 -16.07
N TYR A 108 -3.88 -19.03 -16.08
CA TYR A 108 -4.64 -18.45 -14.98
C TYR A 108 -5.02 -19.56 -14.01
N GLU A 109 -4.19 -19.80 -13.01
CA GLU A 109 -4.59 -20.60 -11.85
C GLU A 109 -4.99 -19.66 -10.71
N ASN A 110 -6.18 -19.11 -10.78
CA ASN A 110 -6.72 -18.32 -9.68
C ASN A 110 -7.46 -19.25 -8.71
N LYS A 111 -6.69 -19.95 -7.88
CA LYS A 111 -7.22 -21.01 -7.01
C LYS A 111 -8.03 -20.49 -5.83
N ASN A 112 -7.90 -19.22 -5.44
CA ASN A 112 -8.65 -18.67 -4.31
C ASN A 112 -8.72 -17.15 -4.36
N PHE A 113 -9.69 -16.59 -5.06
CA PHE A 113 -9.88 -15.13 -5.14
C PHE A 113 -10.77 -14.56 -4.02
N PHE A 114 -11.33 -15.40 -3.13
CA PHE A 114 -12.23 -14.97 -2.07
C PHE A 114 -11.49 -14.24 -0.94
N MET A 115 -10.20 -14.49 -0.75
CA MET A 115 -9.38 -14.00 0.36
C MET A 115 -8.26 -13.05 -0.11
N THR A 116 -8.55 -12.17 -1.07
CA THR A 116 -7.53 -11.36 -1.76
C THR A 116 -7.16 -10.06 -1.04
N CYS A 117 -8.03 -9.52 -0.22
CA CYS A 117 -7.78 -8.27 0.51
C CYS A 117 -7.97 -8.44 2.02
N PRO A 118 -7.46 -7.51 2.85
CA PRO A 118 -7.61 -7.60 4.31
C PRO A 118 -9.06 -7.68 4.78
N ILE A 119 -9.99 -7.02 4.10
CA ILE A 119 -11.41 -7.04 4.45
C ILE A 119 -12.00 -8.42 4.19
N SER A 120 -11.75 -8.99 3.01
CA SER A 120 -12.25 -10.32 2.66
C SER A 120 -11.68 -11.42 3.57
N ARG A 121 -10.41 -11.29 4.00
CA ARG A 121 -9.77 -12.21 4.95
C ARG A 121 -10.39 -12.19 6.34
N CYS A 122 -11.01 -11.09 6.75
CA CYS A 122 -11.73 -10.98 8.03
C CYS A 122 -13.20 -11.39 7.93
N SER A 123 -13.70 -11.70 6.73
CA SER A 123 -15.08 -12.10 6.50
C SER A 123 -15.27 -13.61 6.67
N SER A 124 -16.14 -14.00 7.57
CA SER A 124 -16.52 -15.42 7.73
C SER A 124 -17.16 -16.00 6.47
N THR A 125 -17.99 -15.22 5.77
CA THR A 125 -18.60 -15.59 4.50
C THR A 125 -17.55 -15.85 3.40
N MET A 126 -16.53 -15.00 3.29
CA MET A 126 -15.46 -15.21 2.32
C MET A 126 -14.60 -16.43 2.67
N ALA A 127 -14.39 -16.70 3.96
CA ALA A 127 -13.70 -17.90 4.39
C ALA A 127 -14.48 -19.17 4.02
N GLU A 128 -15.79 -19.18 4.21
CA GLU A 128 -16.67 -20.27 3.81
C GLU A 128 -16.66 -20.46 2.27
N CYS A 129 -16.78 -19.38 1.50
CA CYS A 129 -16.68 -19.44 0.04
C CYS A 129 -15.34 -20.03 -0.41
N SER A 130 -14.25 -19.67 0.28
CA SER A 130 -12.92 -20.21 0.01
C SER A 130 -12.81 -21.70 0.26
N GLN A 131 -13.50 -22.23 1.28
CA GLN A 131 -13.51 -23.66 1.61
C GLN A 131 -14.35 -24.49 0.62
N VAL A 132 -15.47 -23.92 0.14
CA VAL A 132 -16.42 -24.64 -0.72
C VAL A 132 -16.03 -24.54 -2.20
N ASN A 133 -15.50 -23.42 -2.64
CA ASN A 133 -15.29 -23.10 -4.06
C ASN A 133 -13.82 -22.74 -4.42
N GLY A 134 -12.90 -22.76 -3.46
CA GLY A 134 -11.51 -22.36 -3.59
C GLY A 134 -10.55 -23.51 -3.95
#